data_ecfefd85b62180ba7dc02fe31c0fa761
#
_entry.id   ecfefd85b62180ba7dc02fe31c0fa761
#
_cell.length_a   1.000
_cell.length_b   1.000
_cell.length_c   1.000
_cell.angle_alpha   90.00
_cell.angle_beta   90.00
_cell.angle_gamma   90.00
#
_symmetry.space_group_name_H-M   'P 1'
#
loop_
_entity.id
_entity.type
_entity.pdbx_description
1 polymer ?
#
loop_
_entity_poly.entity_id
_entity_poly.type
_entity_poly.pdbx_seq_one_letter_code
_entity_poly.pdbx_strand_id
1 'polypeptide(L)'
;MQTISARVIKKSRKHETLVKRYGAFLAEAKFSAGTNVHPRDLVARRAGDDWLIEAKVIRRGNVSHAVREAIGQLATYAFLLYPADSQPRRMALFTEAIGDVYVRLLSHQGIASVWPTEDGWAGSPEAVNAGLAQKEA
;
A
#
# COMPACT_ATOMS: atom_id res chain seq x y z
N MET A 1 -18.65 -23.39 -0.09
CA MET A 1 -18.89 -22.05 0.43
C MET A 1 -17.83 -21.64 1.41
N GLN A 2 -17.57 -22.50 2.38
CA GLN A 2 -16.51 -22.24 3.32
C GLN A 2 -15.17 -21.99 2.69
N THR A 3 -14.89 -22.72 1.61
CA THR A 3 -13.62 -22.59 0.92
C THR A 3 -13.39 -21.20 0.39
N ILE A 4 -14.43 -20.60 -0.15
CA ILE A 4 -14.34 -19.24 -0.69
C ILE A 4 -14.09 -18.25 0.43
N SER A 5 -14.83 -18.36 1.53
CA SER A 5 -14.65 -17.46 2.67
C SER A 5 -13.25 -17.58 3.25
N ALA A 6 -12.75 -18.81 3.42
CA ALA A 6 -11.42 -19.03 3.96
C ALA A 6 -10.36 -18.39 3.08
N ARG A 7 -10.50 -18.47 1.75
CA ARG A 7 -9.52 -17.85 0.86
C ARG A 7 -9.56 -16.34 0.91
N VAL A 8 -10.74 -15.75 1.05
CA VAL A 8 -10.88 -14.31 1.07
C VAL A 8 -10.19 -13.71 2.29
N ILE A 9 -10.34 -14.35 3.45
CA ILE A 9 -9.79 -13.77 4.68
C ILE A 9 -8.39 -14.25 5.01
N LYS A 10 -7.90 -15.29 4.34
CA LYS A 10 -6.59 -15.83 4.63
C LYS A 10 -5.52 -15.14 3.80
N LYS A 11 -4.74 -14.29 4.43
CA LYS A 11 -3.61 -13.63 3.78
C LYS A 11 -2.37 -14.51 3.86
N SER A 12 -1.47 -14.36 2.90
CA SER A 12 -0.21 -15.10 2.91
C SER A 12 0.72 -14.58 3.98
N ARG A 13 1.72 -15.39 4.35
CA ARG A 13 2.75 -14.95 5.29
C ARG A 13 3.52 -13.76 4.74
N LYS A 14 3.80 -13.77 3.43
CA LYS A 14 4.52 -12.67 2.81
C LYS A 14 3.73 -11.37 2.93
N HIS A 15 2.42 -11.44 2.75
CA HIS A 15 1.55 -10.28 2.91
C HIS A 15 1.61 -9.76 4.35
N GLU A 16 1.45 -10.65 5.31
CA GLU A 16 1.45 -10.26 6.72
C GLU A 16 2.80 -9.71 7.17
N THR A 17 3.88 -10.31 6.69
CA THR A 17 5.22 -9.82 7.00
C THR A 17 5.44 -8.43 6.43
N LEU A 18 5.01 -8.21 5.21
CA LEU A 18 5.14 -6.90 4.57
C LEU A 18 4.39 -5.83 5.35
N VAL A 19 3.13 -6.10 5.69
CA VAL A 19 2.29 -5.16 6.44
C VAL A 19 2.92 -4.85 7.80
N LYS A 20 3.37 -5.86 8.50
CA LYS A 20 3.95 -5.70 9.83
C LYS A 20 5.26 -4.88 9.79
N ARG A 21 6.13 -5.20 8.84
CA ARG A 21 7.41 -4.50 8.71
C ARG A 21 7.20 -3.04 8.33
N TYR A 22 6.30 -2.79 7.39
CA TYR A 22 6.03 -1.43 6.97
C TYR A 22 5.34 -0.62 8.07
N GLY A 23 4.44 -1.25 8.81
CA GLY A 23 3.79 -0.60 9.96
C GLY A 23 4.81 -0.14 10.99
N ALA A 24 5.83 -0.95 11.25
CA ALA A 24 6.90 -0.57 12.16
C ALA A 24 7.69 0.63 11.65
N PHE A 25 7.98 0.65 10.34
CA PHE A 25 8.65 1.80 9.73
C PHE A 25 7.81 3.07 9.86
N LEU A 26 6.51 2.97 9.60
CA LEU A 26 5.62 4.11 9.72
C LEU A 26 5.61 4.69 11.13
N ALA A 27 5.58 3.82 12.13
CA ALA A 27 5.61 4.26 13.52
C ALA A 27 6.90 5.01 13.83
N GLU A 28 8.04 4.51 13.37
CA GLU A 28 9.32 5.19 13.54
C GLU A 28 9.36 6.53 12.80
N ALA A 29 8.68 6.62 11.68
CA ALA A 29 8.60 7.84 10.89
C ALA A 29 7.54 8.81 11.43
N LYS A 30 7.00 8.53 12.60
CA LYS A 30 6.05 9.39 13.32
C LYS A 30 4.66 9.44 12.69
N PHE A 31 4.29 8.39 11.96
CA PHE A 31 2.91 8.21 11.53
C PHE A 31 2.12 7.50 12.63
N SER A 32 0.86 7.87 12.77
CA SER A 32 -0.09 7.05 13.51
C SER A 32 -0.59 6.00 12.52
N ALA A 33 -0.22 4.75 12.75
CA ALA A 33 -0.49 3.69 11.81
C ALA A 33 -1.36 2.59 12.43
N GLY A 34 -2.30 2.07 11.63
CA GLY A 34 -3.11 0.92 12.01
C GLY A 34 -2.98 -0.18 10.98
N THR A 35 -2.72 -1.40 11.44
CA THR A 35 -2.68 -2.57 10.58
C THR A 35 -3.94 -3.38 10.80
N ASN A 36 -4.34 -4.13 9.76
CA ASN A 36 -5.52 -5.01 9.83
C ASN A 36 -6.80 -4.25 10.21
N VAL A 37 -6.96 -3.06 9.67
CA VAL A 37 -8.18 -2.27 9.86
C VAL A 37 -9.14 -2.66 8.75
N HIS A 38 -9.71 -3.86 8.93
CA HIS A 38 -10.52 -4.52 7.91
C HIS A 38 -11.56 -3.59 7.26
N PRO A 39 -11.71 -3.63 5.92
CA PRO A 39 -11.01 -4.49 4.97
C PRO A 39 -9.65 -3.93 4.50
N ARG A 40 -9.23 -2.80 5.05
CA ARG A 40 -8.00 -2.13 4.67
C ARG A 40 -6.79 -2.81 5.28
N ASP A 41 -5.71 -2.93 4.51
CA ASP A 41 -4.48 -3.53 5.02
C ASP A 41 -3.78 -2.63 6.03
N LEU A 42 -3.64 -1.36 5.68
CA LEU A 42 -2.98 -0.36 6.50
C LEU A 42 -3.66 0.98 6.34
N VAL A 43 -3.69 1.73 7.41
CA VAL A 43 -4.04 3.16 7.38
C VAL A 43 -2.94 3.90 8.11
N ALA A 44 -2.65 5.13 7.70
CA ALA A 44 -1.62 5.93 8.33
C ALA A 44 -2.01 7.39 8.31
N ARG A 45 -1.58 8.12 9.35
CA ARG A 45 -1.91 9.54 9.46
C ARG A 45 -0.71 10.32 10.01
N ARG A 46 -0.42 11.44 9.36
CA ARG A 46 0.59 12.36 9.86
C ARG A 46 0.32 13.74 9.27
N ALA A 47 0.45 14.78 10.11
CA ALA A 47 0.30 16.17 9.70
C ALA A 47 -1.03 16.45 9.00
N GLY A 48 -2.10 15.77 9.43
CA GLY A 48 -3.44 16.01 8.88
C GLY A 48 -3.75 15.22 7.63
N ASP A 49 -2.79 14.47 7.08
CA ASP A 49 -3.03 13.65 5.90
C ASP A 49 -3.37 12.22 6.30
N ASP A 50 -4.47 11.71 5.78
CA ASP A 50 -4.88 10.31 5.93
C ASP A 50 -4.45 9.53 4.71
N TRP A 51 -3.81 8.39 4.94
CA TRP A 51 -3.34 7.50 3.88
C TRP A 51 -4.07 6.18 3.96
N LEU A 52 -4.59 5.76 2.82
CA LEU A 52 -5.16 4.42 2.62
C LEU A 52 -4.10 3.62 1.87
N ILE A 53 -3.67 2.51 2.47
CA ILE A 53 -2.55 1.72 1.96
C ILE A 53 -3.00 0.30 1.68
N GLU A 54 -2.76 -0.16 0.47
CA GLU A 54 -3.07 -1.53 0.06
C GLU A 54 -1.78 -2.26 -0.23
N ALA A 55 -1.58 -3.40 0.45
CA ALA A 55 -0.38 -4.21 0.31
C ALA A 55 -0.62 -5.35 -0.66
N LYS A 56 0.32 -5.56 -1.59
CA LYS A 56 0.21 -6.62 -2.59
C LYS A 56 1.51 -7.42 -2.69
N VAL A 57 1.37 -8.73 -2.62
CA VAL A 57 2.48 -9.64 -2.85
C VAL A 57 2.63 -9.84 -4.36
N ILE A 58 3.83 -9.62 -4.86
CA ILE A 58 4.12 -9.90 -6.26
C ILE A 58 4.52 -11.36 -6.36
N ARG A 59 3.71 -12.13 -7.06
CA ARG A 59 3.92 -13.57 -7.20
C ARG A 59 4.50 -13.89 -8.55
N ARG A 60 5.61 -14.63 -8.56
CA ARG A 60 6.26 -15.09 -9.79
C ARG A 60 6.54 -13.95 -10.77
N GLY A 61 6.89 -12.78 -10.23
CA GLY A 61 7.20 -11.62 -11.06
C GLY A 61 6.02 -10.98 -11.77
N ASN A 62 4.79 -11.36 -11.41
CA ASN A 62 3.60 -10.82 -12.07
C ASN A 62 3.22 -9.44 -11.50
N VAL A 63 4.00 -8.44 -11.85
CA VAL A 63 3.83 -7.08 -11.37
C VAL A 63 2.50 -6.49 -11.87
N SER A 64 2.18 -6.73 -13.13
CA SER A 64 0.96 -6.18 -13.74
C SER A 64 -0.29 -6.56 -12.96
N HIS A 65 -0.40 -7.82 -12.55
CA HIS A 65 -1.55 -8.28 -11.77
C HIS A 65 -1.65 -7.56 -10.43
N ALA A 66 -0.53 -7.49 -9.71
CA ALA A 66 -0.50 -6.85 -8.39
C ALA A 66 -0.87 -5.36 -8.50
N VAL A 67 -0.34 -4.67 -9.51
CA VAL A 67 -0.64 -3.25 -9.71
C VAL A 67 -2.12 -3.03 -10.01
N ARG A 68 -2.68 -3.83 -10.92
CA ARG A 68 -4.10 -3.69 -11.26
C ARG A 68 -5.02 -3.98 -10.08
N GLU A 69 -4.68 -4.97 -9.28
CA GLU A 69 -5.48 -5.26 -8.09
C GLU A 69 -5.39 -4.13 -7.07
N ALA A 70 -4.21 -3.57 -6.88
CA ALA A 70 -4.04 -2.45 -5.95
C ALA A 70 -4.89 -1.26 -6.38
N ILE A 71 -4.88 -0.92 -7.67
CA ILE A 71 -5.67 0.20 -8.18
C ILE A 71 -7.16 -0.04 -7.89
N GLY A 72 -7.66 -1.23 -8.22
CA GLY A 72 -9.07 -1.55 -8.03
C GLY A 72 -9.49 -1.53 -6.56
N GLN A 73 -8.69 -2.10 -5.69
CA GLN A 73 -9.02 -2.16 -4.28
C GLN A 73 -8.93 -0.79 -3.61
N LEU A 74 -7.92 0.00 -3.95
CA LEU A 74 -7.81 1.36 -3.40
C LEU A 74 -9.01 2.22 -3.83
N ALA A 75 -9.40 2.12 -5.09
CA ALA A 75 -10.57 2.87 -5.58
C ALA A 75 -11.84 2.43 -4.85
N THR A 76 -12.02 1.12 -4.69
CA THR A 76 -13.20 0.57 -4.04
C THR A 76 -13.30 1.01 -2.58
N TYR A 77 -12.22 0.85 -1.82
CA TYR A 77 -12.24 1.20 -0.40
C TYR A 77 -12.34 2.70 -0.18
N ALA A 78 -11.70 3.50 -1.01
CA ALA A 78 -11.82 4.94 -0.90
C ALA A 78 -13.27 5.38 -1.13
N PHE A 79 -13.93 4.78 -2.10
CA PHE A 79 -15.32 5.09 -2.38
C PHE A 79 -16.27 4.63 -1.26
N LEU A 80 -16.10 3.40 -0.80
CA LEU A 80 -17.03 2.81 0.15
C LEU A 80 -16.84 3.30 1.59
N LEU A 81 -15.60 3.63 1.97
CA LEU A 81 -15.27 3.85 3.38
C LEU A 81 -14.99 5.31 3.75
N TYR A 82 -14.94 6.20 2.76
CA TYR A 82 -14.60 7.60 3.01
C TYR A 82 -15.61 8.52 2.34
N PRO A 83 -15.96 9.64 3.00
CA PRO A 83 -16.86 10.63 2.39
C PRO A 83 -16.22 11.23 1.14
N ALA A 84 -17.06 11.62 0.17
CA ALA A 84 -16.57 12.19 -1.08
C ALA A 84 -15.76 13.47 -0.87
N ASP A 85 -16.09 14.24 0.17
CA ASP A 85 -15.38 15.49 0.47
C ASP A 85 -14.22 15.30 1.45
N SER A 86 -13.91 14.06 1.81
CA SER A 86 -12.83 13.76 2.75
C SER A 86 -12.13 12.47 2.33
N GLN A 87 -11.61 12.48 1.11
CA GLN A 87 -10.95 11.32 0.53
C GLN A 87 -9.53 11.16 1.06
N PRO A 88 -9.09 9.92 1.31
CA PRO A 88 -7.72 9.68 1.76
C PRO A 88 -6.76 9.82 0.58
N ARG A 89 -5.50 10.05 0.91
CA ARG A 89 -4.42 9.85 -0.07
C ARG A 89 -4.20 8.36 -0.19
N ARG A 90 -3.69 7.91 -1.33
CA ARG A 90 -3.62 6.48 -1.64
C ARG A 90 -2.19 6.03 -1.90
N MET A 91 -1.87 4.85 -1.41
CA MET A 91 -0.56 4.27 -1.62
C MET A 91 -0.65 2.77 -1.77
N ALA A 92 0.10 2.21 -2.71
CA ALA A 92 0.22 0.78 -2.92
C ALA A 92 1.60 0.33 -2.42
N LEU A 93 1.61 -0.73 -1.62
CA LEU A 93 2.80 -1.29 -1.00
C LEU A 93 3.05 -2.67 -1.58
N PHE A 94 4.26 -2.89 -2.11
CA PHE A 94 4.59 -4.13 -2.80
C PHE A 94 5.74 -4.85 -2.12
N THR A 95 5.86 -6.15 -2.37
CA THR A 95 6.94 -6.95 -1.81
C THR A 95 8.28 -6.73 -2.50
N GLU A 96 8.27 -6.12 -3.67
CA GLU A 96 9.50 -5.87 -4.45
C GLU A 96 9.28 -4.72 -5.42
N ALA A 97 10.34 -4.23 -6.03
CA ALA A 97 10.28 -3.13 -6.98
C ALA A 97 9.37 -3.49 -8.16
N ILE A 98 8.59 -2.52 -8.61
CA ILE A 98 7.62 -2.73 -9.69
C ILE A 98 8.09 -2.19 -11.05
N GLY A 99 9.15 -1.41 -11.07
CA GLY A 99 9.66 -0.83 -12.30
C GLY A 99 9.05 0.52 -12.62
N ASP A 100 9.80 1.31 -13.37
CA ASP A 100 9.47 2.71 -13.63
C ASP A 100 8.11 2.89 -14.30
N VAL A 101 7.76 2.02 -15.24
CA VAL A 101 6.49 2.16 -15.98
C VAL A 101 5.31 2.07 -15.00
N TYR A 102 5.35 1.11 -14.08
CA TYR A 102 4.24 0.93 -13.14
C TYR A 102 4.24 1.99 -12.04
N VAL A 103 5.41 2.49 -11.65
CA VAL A 103 5.47 3.63 -10.73
C VAL A 103 4.74 4.82 -11.37
N ARG A 104 5.01 5.09 -12.64
CA ARG A 104 4.38 6.22 -13.33
C ARG A 104 2.90 5.98 -13.57
N LEU A 105 2.50 4.76 -13.87
CA LEU A 105 1.07 4.43 -14.01
C LEU A 105 0.33 4.73 -12.72
N LEU A 106 0.86 4.26 -11.60
CA LEU A 106 0.23 4.50 -10.30
C LEU A 106 0.19 5.99 -9.97
N SER A 107 1.29 6.72 -10.19
CA SER A 107 1.31 8.16 -9.96
C SER A 107 0.26 8.88 -10.80
N HIS A 108 0.07 8.44 -12.04
CA HIS A 108 -0.96 9.00 -12.91
C HIS A 108 -2.36 8.79 -12.35
N GLN A 109 -2.56 7.70 -11.61
CA GLN A 109 -3.82 7.40 -10.95
C GLN A 109 -3.93 8.07 -9.56
N GLY A 110 -2.96 8.88 -9.19
CA GLY A 110 -2.96 9.52 -7.88
C GLY A 110 -2.56 8.58 -6.75
N ILE A 111 -1.78 7.55 -7.05
CA ILE A 111 -1.38 6.53 -6.08
C ILE A 111 0.13 6.53 -5.93
N ALA A 112 0.63 6.76 -4.71
CA ALA A 112 2.03 6.57 -4.39
C ALA A 112 2.36 5.09 -4.34
N SER A 113 3.62 4.73 -4.53
CA SER A 113 4.04 3.33 -4.48
C SER A 113 5.30 3.19 -3.64
N VAL A 114 5.42 2.07 -2.91
CA VAL A 114 6.53 1.80 -2.01
C VAL A 114 6.84 0.30 -2.03
N TRP A 115 8.12 -0.03 -1.86
CA TRP A 115 8.57 -1.42 -1.73
C TRP A 115 9.84 -1.47 -0.90
N PRO A 116 10.15 -2.64 -0.30
CA PRO A 116 11.36 -2.75 0.52
C PRO A 116 12.63 -2.84 -0.31
N THR A 117 13.72 -2.36 0.26
CA THR A 117 15.07 -2.54 -0.28
C THR A 117 15.91 -3.22 0.79
N GLU A 118 17.20 -3.47 0.50
CA GLU A 118 18.09 -4.08 1.48
C GLU A 118 18.15 -3.28 2.78
N ASP A 119 18.17 -1.96 2.67
CA ASP A 119 18.42 -1.10 3.81
C ASP A 119 17.28 -0.15 4.13
N GLY A 120 16.09 -0.42 3.63
CA GLY A 120 14.94 0.43 3.94
C GLY A 120 13.82 0.30 2.94
N TRP A 121 13.28 1.44 2.53
CA TRP A 121 12.11 1.51 1.67
C TRP A 121 12.33 2.50 0.54
N ALA A 122 11.98 2.08 -0.67
CA ALA A 122 12.03 2.94 -1.84
C ALA A 122 10.62 3.17 -2.35
N GLY A 123 10.43 4.22 -3.13
CA GLY A 123 9.11 4.50 -3.65
C GLY A 123 9.08 5.60 -4.69
N SER A 124 7.86 5.96 -5.08
CA SER A 124 7.61 7.05 -6.01
C SER A 124 8.01 8.39 -5.39
N PRO A 125 8.17 9.44 -6.21
CA PRO A 125 8.49 10.77 -5.67
C PRO A 125 7.46 11.23 -4.63
N GLU A 126 6.18 10.95 -4.86
CA GLU A 126 5.13 11.33 -3.91
C GLU A 126 5.33 10.64 -2.56
N ALA A 127 5.72 9.36 -2.59
CA ALA A 127 5.95 8.62 -1.36
C ALA A 127 7.13 9.19 -0.58
N VAL A 128 8.22 9.51 -1.27
CA VAL A 128 9.40 10.08 -0.63
C VAL A 128 9.07 11.46 -0.03
N ASN A 129 8.37 12.28 -0.79
CA ASN A 129 7.99 13.63 -0.32
C ASN A 129 7.09 13.57 0.91
N ALA A 130 6.27 12.55 1.02
CA ALA A 130 5.37 12.38 2.16
C ALA A 130 6.02 11.66 3.34
N GLY A 131 7.26 11.23 3.22
CA GLY A 131 7.95 10.50 4.29
C GLY A 131 7.59 9.03 4.35
N LEU A 132 6.96 8.49 3.30
CA LEU A 132 6.53 7.09 3.25
C LEU A 132 7.63 6.17 2.71
N ALA A 133 8.68 6.73 2.17
CA ALA A 133 9.84 6.00 1.68
C ALA A 133 11.08 6.87 1.83
N GLN A 134 12.24 6.25 1.88
CA GLN A 134 13.50 6.93 2.11
C GLN A 134 14.23 7.25 0.81
N LYS A 135 14.04 6.42 -0.23
CA LYS A 135 14.71 6.55 -1.51
C LYS A 135 13.72 6.63 -2.65
N GLU A 136 14.03 7.47 -3.62
CA GLU A 136 13.28 7.49 -4.85
C GLU A 136 13.67 6.30 -5.71
N ALA A 137 12.70 5.77 -6.42
CA ALA A 137 12.90 4.59 -7.25
C ALA A 137 13.86 4.84 -8.42
#